data_5949e84d80b6dfe0da781c6278dc5083
#
_entry.id   5949e84d80b6dfe0da781c6278dc5083
#
_cell.length_a   1.000
_cell.length_b   1.000
_cell.length_c   1.000
_cell.angle_alpha   90.00
_cell.angle_beta   90.00
_cell.angle_gamma   90.00
#
_symmetry.space_group_name_H-M   'P 1'
#
loop_
_entity.id
_entity.type
_entity.pdbx_description
1 polymer ?
#
loop_
_entity_poly.entity_id
_entity_poly.type
_entity_poly.pdbx_seq_one_letter_code
_entity_poly.pdbx_strand_id
1 'polypeptide(L)'
;LQEEEYYQNLEAALIDVHSEYFVIANETSEHHSALKPVLSYKIPKIMVEKPLFSTSLENLPENSQSQVRVAYNLRFHPLLQHLCSEIKDQIVLSVQIYVGQYLPDWRPQQDYRNSYSVSTAQGGGVLRDLSHELDYINWLFGPWQSITALGGHYSSLSGDSDDVFCLLLKMERCPAVS
;
A
#
# COMPACT_ATOMS: atom_id res chain seq x y z
N LEU A 1 -7.14 -11.42 -29.11
CA LEU A 1 -6.34 -11.49 -27.87
C LEU A 1 -4.89 -11.59 -28.30
N GLN A 2 -4.04 -10.66 -27.90
CA GLN A 2 -2.58 -10.81 -28.08
C GLN A 2 -2.14 -12.02 -27.25
N GLU A 3 -1.23 -12.82 -27.78
CA GLU A 3 -0.60 -13.90 -27.04
C GLU A 3 0.16 -13.29 -25.84
N GLU A 4 -0.03 -13.87 -24.66
CA GLU A 4 0.72 -13.49 -23.47
C GLU A 4 2.15 -13.98 -23.62
N GLU A 5 3.12 -13.07 -23.51
CA GLU A 5 4.53 -13.40 -23.51
C GLU A 5 5.04 -13.55 -22.09
N TYR A 6 5.76 -14.63 -21.82
CA TYR A 6 6.32 -14.94 -20.51
C TYR A 6 7.85 -14.86 -20.54
N TYR A 7 8.39 -14.08 -19.62
CA TYR A 7 9.83 -13.94 -19.42
C TYR A 7 10.24 -14.54 -18.07
N GLN A 8 11.35 -15.27 -18.06
CA GLN A 8 11.85 -15.89 -16.81
C GLN A 8 12.57 -14.91 -15.89
N ASN A 9 13.00 -13.77 -16.40
CA ASN A 9 13.60 -12.71 -15.59
C ASN A 9 13.22 -11.32 -16.12
N LEU A 10 13.27 -10.38 -15.21
CA LEU A 10 12.86 -9.00 -15.45
C LEU A 10 13.75 -8.29 -16.49
N GLU A 11 15.06 -8.52 -16.46
CA GLU A 11 15.98 -7.84 -17.37
C GLU A 11 15.75 -8.23 -18.83
N ALA A 12 15.50 -9.52 -19.08
CA ALA A 12 15.15 -9.99 -20.43
C ALA A 12 13.87 -9.31 -20.95
N ALA A 13 12.84 -9.22 -20.10
CA ALA A 13 11.59 -8.52 -20.45
C ALA A 13 11.83 -7.03 -20.75
N LEU A 14 12.63 -6.34 -19.93
CA LEU A 14 12.91 -4.91 -20.09
C LEU A 14 13.75 -4.57 -21.34
N ILE A 15 14.55 -5.50 -21.81
CA ILE A 15 15.34 -5.34 -23.05
C ILE A 15 14.46 -5.53 -24.28
N ASP A 16 13.57 -6.52 -24.25
CA ASP A 16 12.80 -6.96 -25.40
C ASP A 16 11.52 -6.17 -25.60
N VAL A 17 10.86 -5.77 -24.50
CA VAL A 17 9.55 -5.11 -24.54
C VAL A 17 9.70 -3.59 -24.35
N HIS A 18 9.29 -2.83 -25.36
CA HIS A 18 9.12 -1.37 -25.24
C HIS A 18 7.72 -1.08 -24.68
N SER A 19 7.62 -0.91 -23.35
CA SER A 19 6.36 -0.69 -22.67
C SER A 19 6.18 0.78 -22.25
N GLU A 20 4.97 1.31 -22.43
CA GLU A 20 4.58 2.62 -21.86
C GLU A 20 4.13 2.50 -20.39
N TYR A 21 3.75 1.30 -19.96
CA TYR A 21 3.27 0.99 -18.62
C TYR A 21 4.00 -0.22 -18.07
N PHE A 22 4.35 -0.15 -16.82
CA PHE A 22 4.92 -1.27 -16.10
C PHE A 22 4.19 -1.45 -14.75
N VAL A 23 3.87 -2.67 -14.39
CA VAL A 23 3.19 -2.98 -13.13
C VAL A 23 4.06 -3.91 -12.30
N ILE A 24 4.34 -3.52 -11.06
CA ILE A 24 5.01 -4.35 -10.05
C ILE A 24 3.93 -4.83 -9.09
N ALA A 25 3.70 -6.13 -9.06
CA ALA A 25 2.65 -6.79 -8.28
C ALA A 25 3.13 -8.08 -7.59
N ASN A 26 4.40 -8.14 -7.26
CA ASN A 26 5.01 -9.19 -6.46
C ASN A 26 4.81 -8.94 -4.95
N GLU A 27 5.50 -9.68 -4.09
CA GLU A 27 5.45 -9.46 -2.64
C GLU A 27 6.05 -8.10 -2.27
N THR A 28 5.52 -7.47 -1.22
CA THR A 28 5.94 -6.12 -0.78
C THR A 28 7.44 -6.01 -0.53
N SER A 29 8.05 -7.04 0.04
CA SER A 29 9.50 -7.09 0.28
C SER A 29 10.35 -7.02 -1.01
N GLU A 30 9.77 -7.38 -2.15
CA GLU A 30 10.43 -7.41 -3.45
C GLU A 30 10.19 -6.16 -4.30
N HIS A 31 9.29 -5.25 -3.86
CA HIS A 31 8.96 -4.05 -4.64
C HIS A 31 10.18 -3.19 -4.93
N HIS A 32 11.05 -2.95 -3.93
CA HIS A 32 12.22 -2.11 -4.08
C HIS A 32 13.24 -2.73 -5.05
N SER A 33 13.50 -4.02 -4.91
CA SER A 33 14.44 -4.74 -5.78
C SER A 33 13.96 -4.80 -7.23
N ALA A 34 12.65 -4.99 -7.45
CA ALA A 34 12.04 -4.98 -8.77
C ALA A 34 11.98 -3.57 -9.39
N LEU A 35 11.69 -2.54 -8.59
CA LEU A 35 11.55 -1.16 -9.08
C LEU A 35 12.87 -0.56 -9.54
N LYS A 36 13.97 -0.85 -8.85
CA LYS A 36 15.29 -0.27 -9.12
C LYS A 36 15.77 -0.47 -10.56
N PRO A 37 15.79 -1.67 -11.15
CA PRO A 37 16.15 -1.83 -12.57
C PRO A 37 15.13 -1.16 -13.50
N VAL A 38 13.81 -1.24 -13.22
CA VAL A 38 12.75 -0.66 -14.06
C VAL A 38 12.95 0.84 -14.26
N LEU A 39 13.34 1.56 -13.21
CA LEU A 39 13.58 3.01 -13.26
C LEU A 39 14.71 3.39 -14.24
N SER A 40 15.69 2.52 -14.49
CA SER A 40 16.79 2.78 -15.42
C SER A 40 16.39 2.68 -16.90
N TYR A 41 15.26 2.01 -17.20
CA TYR A 41 14.75 1.84 -18.57
C TYR A 41 13.83 2.97 -19.05
N LYS A 42 13.67 4.04 -18.26
CA LYS A 42 12.89 5.25 -18.62
C LYS A 42 11.45 4.95 -19.03
N ILE A 43 10.83 3.95 -18.40
CA ILE A 43 9.41 3.63 -18.61
C ILE A 43 8.56 4.80 -18.10
N PRO A 44 7.65 5.38 -18.91
CA PRO A 44 6.96 6.61 -18.55
C PRO A 44 6.03 6.48 -17.34
N LYS A 45 5.42 5.29 -17.16
CA LYS A 45 4.43 5.06 -16.11
C LYS A 45 4.66 3.71 -15.44
N ILE A 46 4.95 3.76 -14.15
CA ILE A 46 5.19 2.57 -13.34
C ILE A 46 4.15 2.56 -12.22
N MET A 47 3.39 1.48 -12.12
CA MET A 47 2.48 1.22 -11.02
C MET A 47 3.07 0.14 -10.12
N VAL A 48 3.08 0.40 -8.82
CA VAL A 48 3.54 -0.57 -7.82
C VAL A 48 2.38 -0.89 -6.89
N GLU A 49 2.17 -2.16 -6.58
CA GLU A 49 1.18 -2.55 -5.58
C GLU A 49 1.47 -1.93 -4.21
N LYS A 50 0.41 -1.78 -3.43
CA LYS A 50 0.48 -1.22 -2.08
C LYS A 50 0.92 -2.29 -1.03
N PRO A 51 1.60 -1.88 0.02
CA PRO A 51 2.31 -0.61 0.18
C PRO A 51 3.55 -0.52 -0.72
N LEU A 52 4.03 0.68 -0.97
CA LEU A 52 5.17 0.87 -1.89
C LEU A 52 6.40 0.07 -1.48
N PHE A 53 6.71 0.09 -0.19
CA PHE A 53 7.88 -0.60 0.39
C PHE A 53 7.54 -1.30 1.71
N SER A 54 8.35 -2.27 2.06
CA SER A 54 8.23 -3.04 3.30
C SER A 54 8.82 -2.32 4.51
N THR A 55 9.75 -1.39 4.29
CA THR A 55 10.45 -0.65 5.35
C THR A 55 10.54 0.84 5.05
N SER A 56 10.69 1.66 6.10
CA SER A 56 10.93 3.10 5.97
C SER A 56 12.36 3.46 5.52
N LEU A 57 13.23 2.47 5.41
CA LEU A 57 14.61 2.66 4.94
C LEU A 57 14.73 2.68 3.42
N GLU A 58 13.70 2.18 2.74
CA GLU A 58 13.61 2.17 1.28
C GLU A 58 13.02 3.49 0.79
N ASN A 59 13.67 4.10 -0.19
CA ASN A 59 13.25 5.37 -0.73
C ASN A 59 13.21 5.36 -2.26
N LEU A 60 12.28 6.11 -2.82
CA LEU A 60 12.29 6.42 -4.25
C LEU A 60 13.39 7.45 -4.56
N PRO A 61 14.17 7.27 -5.63
CA PRO A 61 15.02 8.34 -6.15
C PRO A 61 14.18 9.59 -6.48
N GLU A 62 14.66 10.76 -6.13
CA GLU A 62 13.92 12.04 -6.30
C GLU A 62 13.40 12.23 -7.73
N ASN A 63 14.19 11.83 -8.73
CA ASN A 63 13.84 11.98 -10.15
C ASN A 63 12.77 11.01 -10.64
N SER A 64 12.39 10.00 -9.86
CA SER A 64 11.44 8.95 -10.26
C SER A 64 10.03 9.15 -9.73
N GLN A 65 9.80 10.11 -8.84
CA GLN A 65 8.50 10.35 -8.20
C GLN A 65 7.38 10.67 -9.18
N SER A 66 7.68 11.28 -10.31
CA SER A 66 6.69 11.59 -11.35
C SER A 66 6.26 10.36 -12.17
N GLN A 67 7.09 9.32 -12.22
CA GLN A 67 6.86 8.09 -13.00
C GLN A 67 6.15 7.01 -12.20
N VAL A 68 6.36 6.96 -10.87
CA VAL A 68 5.83 5.92 -10.00
C VAL A 68 4.49 6.31 -9.41
N ARG A 69 3.54 5.37 -9.44
CA ARG A 69 2.24 5.46 -8.75
C ARG A 69 2.03 4.22 -7.91
N VAL A 70 1.53 4.39 -6.70
CA VAL A 70 1.16 3.28 -5.83
C VAL A 70 -0.30 2.94 -6.06
N ALA A 71 -0.64 1.65 -6.11
CA ALA A 71 -1.95 1.13 -6.47
C ALA A 71 -3.00 1.28 -5.34
N TYR A 72 -3.16 2.48 -4.79
CA TYR A 72 -4.22 2.80 -3.84
C TYR A 72 -5.55 3.03 -4.58
N ASN A 73 -6.14 1.95 -5.05
CA ASN A 73 -7.32 1.94 -5.91
C ASN A 73 -8.59 2.45 -5.22
N LEU A 74 -8.68 2.43 -3.88
CA LEU A 74 -9.83 2.95 -3.14
C LEU A 74 -10.05 4.46 -3.35
N ARG A 75 -9.04 5.23 -3.74
CA ARG A 75 -9.21 6.63 -4.17
C ARG A 75 -10.18 6.78 -5.34
N PHE A 76 -10.38 5.73 -6.15
CA PHE A 76 -11.31 5.71 -7.29
C PHE A 76 -12.66 5.07 -6.95
N HIS A 77 -12.86 4.64 -5.69
CA HIS A 77 -14.13 4.07 -5.26
C HIS A 77 -15.22 5.15 -5.24
N PRO A 78 -16.39 4.93 -5.88
CA PRO A 78 -17.42 5.97 -6.03
C PRO A 78 -17.86 6.60 -4.72
N LEU A 79 -17.99 5.83 -3.63
CA LEU A 79 -18.36 6.35 -2.32
C LEU A 79 -17.28 7.26 -1.73
N LEU A 80 -15.99 6.93 -1.88
CA LEU A 80 -14.90 7.78 -1.39
C LEU A 80 -14.75 9.05 -2.23
N GLN A 81 -14.98 8.97 -3.54
CA GLN A 81 -15.05 10.14 -4.42
C GLN A 81 -16.21 11.06 -4.03
N HIS A 82 -17.38 10.48 -3.76
CA HIS A 82 -18.54 11.23 -3.27
C HIS A 82 -18.25 11.88 -1.92
N LEU A 83 -17.73 11.12 -0.95
CA LEU A 83 -17.34 11.65 0.36
C LEU A 83 -16.34 12.80 0.21
N CYS A 84 -15.33 12.64 -0.64
CA CYS A 84 -14.35 13.70 -0.91
C CYS A 84 -15.02 15.00 -1.39
N SER A 85 -16.01 14.89 -2.28
CA SER A 85 -16.76 16.07 -2.77
C SER A 85 -17.61 16.71 -1.68
N GLU A 86 -18.26 15.93 -0.84
CA GLU A 86 -19.13 16.41 0.24
C GLU A 86 -18.38 17.16 1.34
N ILE A 87 -17.18 16.66 1.71
CA ILE A 87 -16.40 17.25 2.81
C ILE A 87 -15.47 18.38 2.36
N LYS A 88 -15.35 18.64 1.06
CA LYS A 88 -14.38 19.58 0.49
C LYS A 88 -14.39 20.96 1.15
N ASP A 89 -15.59 21.48 1.39
CA ASP A 89 -15.81 22.84 1.94
C ASP A 89 -16.37 22.75 3.38
N GLN A 90 -16.27 21.58 4.04
CA GLN A 90 -16.78 21.37 5.38
C GLN A 90 -15.64 21.38 6.42
N ILE A 91 -15.99 21.82 7.63
CA ILE A 91 -15.10 21.66 8.79
C ILE A 91 -15.38 20.30 9.43
N VAL A 92 -14.49 19.35 9.21
CA VAL A 92 -14.57 18.03 9.82
C VAL A 92 -13.76 18.02 11.12
N LEU A 93 -14.47 17.84 12.24
CA LEU A 93 -13.85 17.91 13.57
C LEU A 93 -13.29 16.57 14.04
N SER A 94 -13.94 15.48 13.65
CA SER A 94 -13.50 14.12 14.05
C SER A 94 -13.91 13.09 13.01
N VAL A 95 -13.06 12.08 12.85
CA VAL A 95 -13.30 10.90 12.02
C VAL A 95 -12.89 9.65 12.76
N GLN A 96 -13.70 8.62 12.67
CA GLN A 96 -13.37 7.29 13.16
C GLN A 96 -13.40 6.29 12.01
N ILE A 97 -12.35 5.51 11.90
CA ILE A 97 -12.20 4.49 10.86
C ILE A 97 -11.85 3.18 11.55
N TYR A 98 -12.61 2.17 11.23
CA TYR A 98 -12.36 0.82 11.70
C TYR A 98 -12.31 -0.12 10.51
N VAL A 99 -11.24 -0.89 10.42
CA VAL A 99 -11.06 -1.94 9.43
C VAL A 99 -10.44 -3.15 10.10
N GLY A 100 -10.86 -4.32 9.73
CA GLY A 100 -10.29 -5.56 10.26
C GLY A 100 -10.79 -6.76 9.49
N GLN A 101 -9.92 -7.76 9.43
CA GLN A 101 -10.21 -9.04 8.84
C GLN A 101 -9.53 -10.12 9.67
N TYR A 102 -10.28 -11.17 10.04
CA TYR A 102 -9.67 -12.32 10.69
C TYR A 102 -8.80 -13.07 9.68
N LEU A 103 -7.50 -13.05 9.89
CA LEU A 103 -6.53 -13.51 8.89
C LEU A 103 -6.76 -14.96 8.41
N PRO A 104 -7.10 -15.95 9.27
CA PRO A 104 -7.42 -17.30 8.82
C PRO A 104 -8.62 -17.39 7.85
N ASP A 105 -9.58 -16.47 7.96
CA ASP A 105 -10.79 -16.44 7.12
C ASP A 105 -10.63 -15.54 5.89
N TRP A 106 -9.56 -14.77 5.81
CA TRP A 106 -9.36 -13.82 4.70
C TRP A 106 -9.22 -14.52 3.35
N ARG A 107 -8.53 -15.65 3.35
CA ARG A 107 -8.35 -16.48 2.15
C ARG A 107 -8.62 -17.94 2.51
N PRO A 108 -9.89 -18.36 2.59
CA PRO A 108 -10.27 -19.67 3.14
C PRO A 108 -9.74 -20.86 2.34
N GLN A 109 -9.25 -20.64 1.12
CA GLN A 109 -8.64 -21.66 0.28
C GLN A 109 -7.13 -21.86 0.54
N GLN A 110 -6.54 -21.06 1.44
CA GLN A 110 -5.11 -21.08 1.73
C GLN A 110 -4.89 -21.18 3.24
N ASP A 111 -3.87 -21.90 3.64
CA ASP A 111 -3.40 -21.85 5.03
C ASP A 111 -2.73 -20.47 5.25
N TYR A 112 -3.32 -19.65 6.12
CA TYR A 112 -2.83 -18.30 6.41
C TYR A 112 -1.36 -18.30 6.87
N ARG A 113 -0.89 -19.40 7.50
CA ARG A 113 0.48 -19.55 7.99
C ARG A 113 1.53 -19.51 6.88
N ASN A 114 1.12 -19.80 5.65
CA ASN A 114 1.96 -19.72 4.46
C ASN A 114 1.81 -18.39 3.69
N SER A 115 1.04 -17.45 4.24
CA SER A 115 0.85 -16.12 3.64
C SER A 115 1.99 -15.18 4.03
N TYR A 116 2.39 -14.30 3.13
CA TYR A 116 3.31 -13.20 3.44
C TYR A 116 2.82 -12.33 4.60
N SER A 117 1.49 -12.23 4.79
CA SER A 117 0.84 -11.42 5.83
C SER A 117 1.29 -11.78 7.27
N VAL A 118 1.74 -13.01 7.52
CA VAL A 118 2.24 -13.43 8.84
C VAL A 118 3.71 -13.13 9.07
N SER A 119 4.42 -12.65 8.05
CA SER A 119 5.87 -12.47 8.10
C SER A 119 6.25 -10.99 7.95
N THR A 120 6.85 -10.42 8.99
CA THR A 120 7.43 -9.08 8.94
C THR A 120 8.50 -8.96 7.86
N ALA A 121 9.32 -9.99 7.68
CA ALA A 121 10.39 -10.02 6.67
C ALA A 121 9.85 -9.96 5.23
N GLN A 122 8.66 -10.51 4.99
CA GLN A 122 7.99 -10.45 3.69
C GLN A 122 7.14 -9.18 3.49
N GLY A 123 7.16 -8.28 4.46
CA GLY A 123 6.40 -7.05 4.41
C GLY A 123 4.93 -7.20 4.84
N GLY A 124 4.59 -8.28 5.56
CA GLY A 124 3.29 -8.52 6.15
C GLY A 124 3.02 -7.67 7.39
N GLY A 125 1.79 -7.79 7.89
CA GLY A 125 1.27 -7.11 9.07
C GLY A 125 0.07 -6.23 8.78
N VAL A 126 -0.81 -6.07 9.77
CA VAL A 126 -2.10 -5.40 9.60
C VAL A 126 -1.94 -3.95 9.14
N LEU A 127 -0.91 -3.25 9.61
CA LEU A 127 -0.65 -1.86 9.23
C LEU A 127 -0.33 -1.71 7.73
N ARG A 128 0.34 -2.69 7.15
CA ARG A 128 0.69 -2.71 5.71
C ARG A 128 -0.43 -3.28 4.86
N ASP A 129 -1.01 -4.39 5.29
CA ASP A 129 -2.07 -5.07 4.58
C ASP A 129 -3.32 -4.19 4.44
N LEU A 130 -3.65 -3.42 5.50
CA LEU A 130 -4.78 -2.51 5.56
C LEU A 130 -4.36 -1.02 5.42
N SER A 131 -3.33 -0.75 4.61
CA SER A 131 -2.80 0.62 4.41
C SER A 131 -3.68 1.53 3.54
N HIS A 132 -4.72 1.01 2.93
CA HIS A 132 -5.69 1.82 2.17
C HIS A 132 -6.33 2.91 3.04
N GLU A 133 -6.62 2.60 4.30
CA GLU A 133 -7.22 3.52 5.26
C GLU A 133 -6.30 4.71 5.52
N LEU A 134 -5.02 4.45 5.71
CA LEU A 134 -4.00 5.48 5.90
C LEU A 134 -3.85 6.37 4.65
N ASP A 135 -3.94 5.76 3.48
CA ASP A 135 -3.84 6.47 2.22
C ASP A 135 -5.02 7.42 2.01
N TYR A 136 -6.27 6.94 2.12
CA TYR A 136 -7.41 7.82 1.88
C TYR A 136 -7.63 8.84 2.99
N ILE A 137 -7.23 8.59 4.24
CA ILE A 137 -7.20 9.60 5.30
C ILE A 137 -6.28 10.75 4.89
N ASN A 138 -5.06 10.43 4.47
CA ASN A 138 -4.10 11.42 4.01
C ASN A 138 -4.61 12.20 2.78
N TRP A 139 -5.26 11.53 1.85
CA TRP A 139 -5.86 12.15 0.67
C TRP A 139 -7.03 13.08 1.03
N LEU A 140 -7.91 12.66 1.94
CA LEU A 140 -9.11 13.42 2.34
C LEU A 140 -8.78 14.60 3.24
N PHE A 141 -7.83 14.45 4.18
CA PHE A 141 -7.61 15.41 5.27
C PHE A 141 -6.22 16.06 5.25
N GLY A 142 -5.43 15.81 4.21
CA GLY A 142 -4.06 16.33 4.10
C GLY A 142 -3.06 15.57 4.99
N PRO A 143 -1.80 16.03 5.04
CA PRO A 143 -0.75 15.36 5.79
C PRO A 143 -1.04 15.34 7.31
N TRP A 144 -0.55 14.30 7.98
CA TRP A 144 -0.58 14.26 9.44
C TRP A 144 0.40 15.25 10.05
N GLN A 145 -0.03 15.89 11.13
CA GLN A 145 0.78 16.81 11.93
C GLN A 145 1.35 16.12 13.19
N SER A 146 0.60 15.17 13.73
CA SER A 146 1.06 14.32 14.83
C SER A 146 0.37 12.97 14.79
N ILE A 147 1.01 11.96 15.34
CA ILE A 147 0.54 10.60 15.43
C ILE A 147 0.89 9.98 16.78
N THR A 148 -0.06 9.27 17.35
CA THR A 148 0.16 8.34 18.46
C THR A 148 -0.30 6.97 18.02
N ALA A 149 0.52 5.96 18.22
CA ALA A 149 0.25 4.59 17.78
C ALA A 149 0.41 3.61 18.94
N LEU A 150 -0.50 2.64 18.97
CA LEU A 150 -0.40 1.45 19.81
C LEU A 150 -0.68 0.25 18.90
N GLY A 151 0.26 -0.67 18.82
CA GLY A 151 0.10 -1.84 17.97
C GLY A 151 1.19 -2.86 18.15
N GLY A 152 1.00 -4.03 17.57
CA GLY A 152 1.92 -5.15 17.64
C GLY A 152 1.24 -6.48 17.36
N HIS A 153 1.92 -7.55 17.71
CA HIS A 153 1.39 -8.91 17.67
C HIS A 153 0.82 -9.27 19.04
N TYR A 154 -0.49 -9.38 19.14
CA TYR A 154 -1.19 -9.62 20.40
C TYR A 154 -2.03 -10.90 20.42
N SER A 155 -2.39 -11.42 19.27
CA SER A 155 -3.18 -12.66 19.18
C SER A 155 -2.31 -13.91 19.34
N SER A 156 -2.97 -15.08 19.34
CA SER A 156 -2.30 -16.37 19.31
C SER A 156 -2.07 -16.92 17.89
N LEU A 157 -2.28 -16.10 16.87
CA LEU A 157 -2.02 -16.48 15.48
C LEU A 157 -0.52 -16.72 15.26
N SER A 158 -0.20 -17.66 14.39
CA SER A 158 1.19 -17.91 14.01
C SER A 158 1.74 -16.75 13.16
N GLY A 159 2.99 -16.36 13.40
CA GLY A 159 3.68 -15.31 12.67
C GLY A 159 4.42 -14.36 13.61
N ASP A 160 5.13 -13.40 13.02
CA ASP A 160 5.89 -12.36 13.72
C ASP A 160 5.43 -10.93 13.32
N SER A 161 4.45 -10.83 12.41
CA SER A 161 3.91 -9.55 11.97
C SER A 161 2.89 -8.99 12.96
N ASP A 162 2.69 -7.68 12.92
CA ASP A 162 1.64 -7.01 13.69
C ASP A 162 0.24 -7.46 13.26
N ASP A 163 -0.66 -7.64 14.21
CA ASP A 163 -2.04 -8.08 13.99
C ASP A 163 -3.10 -7.10 14.54
N VAL A 164 -2.69 -6.13 15.35
CA VAL A 164 -3.55 -5.06 15.85
C VAL A 164 -2.80 -3.73 15.83
N PHE A 165 -3.47 -2.69 15.32
CA PHE A 165 -3.00 -1.31 15.42
C PHE A 165 -4.16 -0.37 15.76
N CYS A 166 -3.90 0.55 16.70
CA CYS A 166 -4.73 1.70 16.98
C CYS A 166 -3.91 2.97 16.73
N LEU A 167 -4.46 3.87 15.96
CA LEU A 167 -3.80 5.12 15.61
C LEU A 167 -4.66 6.30 16.04
N LEU A 168 -4.03 7.32 16.58
CA LEU A 168 -4.64 8.61 16.85
C LEU A 168 -3.84 9.69 16.13
N LEU A 169 -4.48 10.34 15.16
CA LEU A 169 -3.82 11.28 14.26
C LEU A 169 -4.43 12.67 14.38
N LYS A 170 -3.57 13.68 14.30
CA LYS A 170 -3.97 15.04 13.98
C LYS A 170 -3.58 15.31 12.52
N MET A 171 -4.58 15.57 11.69
CA MET A 171 -4.38 15.88 10.28
C MET A 171 -4.45 17.40 10.05
N GLU A 172 -3.98 17.85 8.90
CA GLU A 172 -4.03 19.25 8.52
C GLU A 172 -5.47 19.81 8.51
N ARG A 173 -6.42 19.02 7.97
CA ARG A 173 -7.83 19.44 7.82
C ARG A 173 -8.82 18.73 8.74
N CYS A 174 -8.34 17.88 9.67
CA CYS A 174 -9.16 17.22 10.66
C CYS A 174 -8.34 17.03 11.96
N PRO A 175 -8.74 17.64 13.08
CA PRO A 175 -7.95 17.62 14.31
C PRO A 175 -7.91 16.27 15.03
N ALA A 176 -8.88 15.38 14.78
CA ALA A 176 -8.98 14.10 15.49
C ALA A 176 -9.42 12.98 14.55
N VAL A 177 -8.48 12.10 14.21
CA VAL A 177 -8.75 10.88 13.41
C VAL A 177 -8.27 9.68 14.20
N SER A 178 -9.11 8.64 14.34
CA SER A 178 -8.79 7.39 15.02
C SER A 178 -9.17 6.18 14.16
#